data_b10cfc5e2687ab1f50dce0db721e3875
#
_entry.id   b10cfc5e2687ab1f50dce0db721e3875
#
_cell.length_a   1.000
_cell.length_b   1.000
_cell.length_c   1.000
_cell.angle_alpha   90.00
_cell.angle_beta   90.00
_cell.angle_gamma   90.00
#
_symmetry.space_group_name_H-M   'P 1'
#
loop_
_entity.id
_entity.type
_entity.pdbx_description
1 polymer ?
#
loop_
_entity_poly.entity_id
_entity_poly.type
_entity_poly.pdbx_seq_one_letter_code
_entity_poly.pdbx_strand_id
1 'polypeptide(L)'
;MEIRILRGHEIKEANQLIKSVFIECLSSNYTQQGIKEFLKTYEDENILTMIQQHHLIMVGAFDKKLIGVIGIRNLCHIQSLFVKRHYQGQGVGNALLHFAKNWMYGKITVNADMTAVNYYLRQGFDLTGNKQEINGIRFVPMVYNSFNENQFHTYDEVHDFIASQKDRVYALDNFKHFMKDMGNPQTMLKTIHIGGTNGKGSTTNYIRSVLQKDGYKVATFTSPVLVTRLEIMRINNEHIQDHEIIQYANRYMSMWLKYELSMFEIEVFIAIMFFIKHGVDFAIFEVGLGGELDATNIVTPIIAANTNIGLDHTEYLGDTYEEIARTKGGIIKDCVPFVTGEKKQECLDVFKEICELHHSPFYVVQPISNVIDNDQQVSFDYRQYHVVLNTSAKYQSENSALAIEILLYLKENGYIELTDDILLKGLKEAMWQGRFEVLCQHPYIIIDGAHNKEGMEAFYQSARKYSNIKIIFSALRDKDTHAMLELLLKLTDDVTVCEFAFHRAQSAEKLAEDFPVKVEKDWKKAVDEAFSHKGVVFITGSLYFLAQVRPYILNH
;
A
#
# COMPACT_ATOMS: atom_id res chain seq x y z
N MET A 1 1.58 29.47 12.86
CA MET A 1 2.53 29.11 11.76
C MET A 1 2.26 27.69 11.37
N GLU A 2 1.98 27.45 10.10
CA GLU A 2 1.76 26.11 9.53
C GLU A 2 3.04 25.67 8.80
N ILE A 3 3.43 24.38 8.95
CA ILE A 3 4.56 23.80 8.21
C ILE A 3 4.04 22.59 7.46
N ARG A 4 4.27 22.55 6.16
CA ARG A 4 3.84 21.46 5.28
C ARG A 4 4.67 21.39 4.00
N ILE A 5 4.56 20.27 3.30
CA ILE A 5 5.13 20.10 1.97
C ILE A 5 4.46 21.10 1.01
N LEU A 6 5.28 21.69 0.13
CA LEU A 6 4.81 22.61 -0.89
C LEU A 6 4.05 21.88 -2.00
N ARG A 7 2.97 22.47 -2.45
CA ARG A 7 2.23 22.03 -3.64
C ARG A 7 2.94 22.51 -4.91
N GLY A 8 2.73 21.84 -6.04
CA GLY A 8 3.43 22.15 -7.29
C GLY A 8 3.35 23.63 -7.72
N HIS A 9 2.19 24.28 -7.56
CA HIS A 9 2.01 25.70 -7.89
C HIS A 9 2.75 26.67 -6.94
N GLU A 10 3.17 26.22 -5.74
CA GLU A 10 3.88 27.03 -4.74
C GLU A 10 5.40 27.01 -4.94
N ILE A 11 5.93 26.09 -5.75
CA ILE A 11 7.37 25.92 -5.98
C ILE A 11 8.01 27.20 -6.55
N LYS A 12 7.33 27.88 -7.46
CA LYS A 12 7.81 29.13 -8.02
C LYS A 12 7.97 30.24 -6.97
N GLU A 13 7.00 30.36 -6.04
CA GLU A 13 7.10 31.31 -4.92
C GLU A 13 8.24 30.93 -3.99
N ALA A 14 8.43 29.64 -3.72
CA ALA A 14 9.53 29.13 -2.88
C ALA A 14 10.90 29.45 -3.51
N ASN A 15 11.08 29.22 -4.80
CA ASN A 15 12.33 29.55 -5.50
C ASN A 15 12.61 31.05 -5.49
N GLN A 16 11.59 31.89 -5.65
CA GLN A 16 11.73 33.35 -5.54
C GLN A 16 12.15 33.77 -4.12
N LEU A 17 11.56 33.15 -3.08
CA LEU A 17 11.96 33.39 -1.69
C LEU A 17 13.44 33.02 -1.49
N ILE A 18 13.86 31.84 -1.92
CA ILE A 18 15.26 31.37 -1.79
C ILE A 18 16.22 32.36 -2.48
N LYS A 19 15.95 32.71 -3.74
CA LYS A 19 16.80 33.63 -4.50
C LYS A 19 16.87 35.01 -3.85
N SER A 20 15.74 35.57 -3.41
CA SER A 20 15.70 36.90 -2.79
C SER A 20 16.46 36.93 -1.47
N VAL A 21 16.26 35.95 -0.59
CA VAL A 21 16.97 35.89 0.70
C VAL A 21 18.46 35.61 0.49
N PHE A 22 18.83 34.77 -0.47
CA PHE A 22 20.23 34.54 -0.82
C PHE A 22 20.91 35.82 -1.27
N ILE A 23 20.33 36.56 -2.19
CA ILE A 23 20.89 37.84 -2.67
C ILE A 23 20.98 38.86 -1.54
N GLU A 24 19.93 38.98 -0.73
CA GLU A 24 19.88 39.97 0.35
C GLU A 24 20.86 39.67 1.49
N CYS A 25 21.00 38.39 1.88
CA CYS A 25 21.66 38.01 3.12
C CYS A 25 23.05 37.35 2.93
N LEU A 26 23.29 36.67 1.81
CA LEU A 26 24.43 35.78 1.65
C LEU A 26 25.34 36.13 0.45
N SER A 27 24.83 36.79 -0.58
CA SER A 27 25.55 37.01 -1.84
C SER A 27 26.92 37.69 -1.67
N SER A 28 27.06 38.56 -0.66
CA SER A 28 28.34 39.23 -0.33
C SER A 28 29.46 38.25 0.06
N ASN A 29 29.14 37.04 0.48
CA ASN A 29 30.10 36.01 0.89
C ASN A 29 30.58 35.13 -0.28
N TYR A 30 30.03 35.33 -1.49
CA TYR A 30 30.27 34.48 -2.66
C TYR A 30 30.93 35.21 -3.79
N THR A 31 31.68 34.50 -4.63
CA THR A 31 32.20 35.03 -5.89
C THR A 31 31.08 35.26 -6.89
N GLN A 32 31.30 36.09 -7.91
CA GLN A 32 30.33 36.28 -8.99
C GLN A 32 29.94 34.95 -9.68
N GLN A 33 30.91 34.05 -9.82
CA GLN A 33 30.65 32.70 -10.33
C GLN A 33 29.75 31.90 -9.37
N GLY A 34 30.05 31.93 -8.06
CA GLY A 34 29.24 31.22 -7.05
C GLY A 34 27.79 31.73 -6.98
N ILE A 35 27.59 33.05 -7.12
CA ILE A 35 26.24 33.63 -7.19
C ILE A 35 25.51 33.09 -8.42
N LYS A 36 26.17 33.07 -9.60
CA LYS A 36 25.56 32.55 -10.83
C LYS A 36 25.20 31.07 -10.73
N GLU A 37 26.10 30.24 -10.19
CA GLU A 37 25.86 28.80 -9.99
C GLU A 37 24.72 28.54 -9.00
N PHE A 38 24.66 29.29 -7.88
CA PHE A 38 23.57 29.20 -6.94
C PHE A 38 22.23 29.54 -7.59
N LEU A 39 22.11 30.67 -8.29
CA LEU A 39 20.89 31.10 -8.94
C LEU A 39 20.43 30.11 -10.01
N LYS A 40 21.38 29.49 -10.76
CA LYS A 40 21.10 28.45 -11.74
C LYS A 40 20.52 27.19 -11.10
N THR A 41 21.02 26.78 -9.93
CA THR A 41 20.49 25.62 -9.20
C THR A 41 19.00 25.78 -8.86
N TYR A 42 18.56 27.01 -8.56
CA TYR A 42 17.18 27.35 -8.21
C TYR A 42 16.36 27.89 -9.39
N GLU A 43 16.75 27.64 -10.64
CA GLU A 43 15.86 27.81 -11.79
C GLU A 43 14.66 26.84 -11.68
N ASP A 44 13.47 27.31 -12.06
CA ASP A 44 12.22 26.57 -11.83
C ASP A 44 12.26 25.18 -12.49
N GLU A 45 12.81 25.07 -13.71
CA GLU A 45 12.96 23.80 -14.42
C GLU A 45 13.85 22.79 -13.67
N ASN A 46 14.98 23.25 -13.11
CA ASN A 46 15.89 22.38 -12.38
C ASN A 46 15.25 21.84 -11.10
N ILE A 47 14.58 22.70 -10.34
CA ILE A 47 13.89 22.30 -9.10
C ILE A 47 12.71 21.38 -9.41
N LEU A 48 11.89 21.68 -10.42
CA LEU A 48 10.77 20.83 -10.82
C LEU A 48 11.25 19.45 -11.29
N THR A 49 12.33 19.40 -12.07
CA THR A 49 12.95 18.13 -12.48
C THR A 49 13.40 17.31 -11.28
N MET A 50 14.08 17.91 -10.30
CA MET A 50 14.52 17.20 -9.09
C MET A 50 13.34 16.71 -8.24
N ILE A 51 12.25 17.46 -8.20
CA ILE A 51 11.03 17.04 -7.49
C ILE A 51 10.34 15.89 -8.24
N GLN A 52 10.21 15.97 -9.56
CA GLN A 52 9.62 14.92 -10.39
C GLN A 52 10.42 13.61 -10.34
N GLN A 53 11.74 13.70 -10.21
CA GLN A 53 12.63 12.55 -10.03
C GLN A 53 12.72 12.07 -8.56
N HIS A 54 11.88 12.61 -7.68
CA HIS A 54 11.87 12.31 -6.24
C HIS A 54 13.20 12.56 -5.51
N HIS A 55 14.08 13.37 -6.08
CA HIS A 55 15.36 13.71 -5.48
C HIS A 55 15.28 14.90 -4.51
N LEU A 56 14.21 15.70 -4.57
CA LEU A 56 14.04 16.90 -3.74
C LEU A 56 12.61 17.00 -3.20
N ILE A 57 12.50 17.23 -1.90
CA ILE A 57 11.27 17.59 -1.21
C ILE A 57 11.40 19.03 -0.73
N MET A 58 10.42 19.88 -1.04
CA MET A 58 10.35 21.26 -0.59
C MET A 58 9.27 21.42 0.48
N VAL A 59 9.63 21.97 1.62
CA VAL A 59 8.73 22.22 2.76
C VAL A 59 8.66 23.70 3.04
N GLY A 60 7.46 24.24 3.18
CA GLY A 60 7.20 25.64 3.47
C GLY A 60 6.69 25.89 4.88
N ALA A 61 7.10 26.99 5.48
CA ALA A 61 6.48 27.58 6.66
C ALA A 61 5.59 28.75 6.23
N PHE A 62 4.35 28.79 6.75
CA PHE A 62 3.33 29.77 6.37
C PHE A 62 2.83 30.55 7.57
N ASP A 63 2.74 31.86 7.40
CA ASP A 63 1.94 32.77 8.20
C ASP A 63 1.06 33.58 7.24
N LYS A 64 -0.11 32.99 6.84
CA LYS A 64 -0.96 33.39 5.73
C LYS A 64 -0.26 33.37 4.35
N LYS A 65 1.02 33.65 4.31
CA LYS A 65 1.90 33.60 3.12
C LYS A 65 3.14 32.78 3.44
N LEU A 66 3.82 32.31 2.42
CA LEU A 66 5.10 31.60 2.56
C LEU A 66 6.16 32.52 3.19
N ILE A 67 6.73 32.13 4.33
CA ILE A 67 7.70 32.91 5.11
C ILE A 67 9.06 32.24 5.22
N GLY A 68 9.15 30.93 4.96
CA GLY A 68 10.39 30.17 5.00
C GLY A 68 10.27 28.86 4.23
N VAL A 69 11.40 28.33 3.77
CA VAL A 69 11.49 27.10 2.98
C VAL A 69 12.69 26.28 3.41
N ILE A 70 12.52 24.96 3.49
CA ILE A 70 13.62 24.00 3.55
C ILE A 70 13.51 23.00 2.41
N GLY A 71 14.63 22.72 1.74
CA GLY A 71 14.77 21.70 0.71
C GLY A 71 15.51 20.48 1.26
N ILE A 72 14.92 19.31 1.12
CA ILE A 72 15.47 18.02 1.56
C ILE A 72 15.78 17.17 0.34
N ARG A 73 17.07 16.89 0.11
CA ARG A 73 17.52 16.08 -1.01
C ARG A 73 17.82 14.65 -0.56
N ASN A 74 17.28 13.66 -1.30
CA ASN A 74 17.50 12.23 -1.09
C ASN A 74 17.23 11.78 0.36
N LEU A 75 16.33 12.45 1.07
CA LEU A 75 15.98 12.20 2.48
C LEU A 75 17.17 12.17 3.48
N CYS A 76 18.33 12.73 3.11
CA CYS A 76 19.54 12.73 3.94
C CYS A 76 20.36 14.02 3.87
N HIS A 77 20.03 14.95 2.97
CA HIS A 77 20.80 16.20 2.80
C HIS A 77 19.89 17.43 2.81
N ILE A 78 20.22 18.41 3.67
CA ILE A 78 19.58 19.71 3.65
C ILE A 78 20.21 20.53 2.52
N GLN A 79 19.49 20.70 1.42
CA GLN A 79 19.94 21.45 0.26
C GLN A 79 19.78 22.96 0.45
N SER A 80 18.74 23.37 1.17
CA SER A 80 18.42 24.77 1.45
C SER A 80 17.65 24.95 2.73
N LEU A 81 17.89 26.04 3.44
CA LEU A 81 17.06 26.50 4.56
C LEU A 81 17.06 28.04 4.52
N PHE A 82 15.97 28.62 4.07
CA PHE A 82 15.83 30.06 3.90
C PHE A 82 14.56 30.58 4.57
N VAL A 83 14.70 31.67 5.31
CA VAL A 83 13.59 32.33 6.02
C VAL A 83 13.64 33.81 5.65
N LYS A 84 12.48 34.39 5.27
CA LYS A 84 12.36 35.82 4.97
C LYS A 84 12.93 36.66 6.13
N ARG A 85 13.68 37.71 5.82
CA ARG A 85 14.45 38.49 6.80
C ARG A 85 13.64 38.95 8.01
N HIS A 86 12.41 39.42 7.77
CA HIS A 86 11.54 39.90 8.87
C HIS A 86 11.08 38.79 9.82
N TYR A 87 11.20 37.52 9.46
CA TYR A 87 10.82 36.33 10.25
C TYR A 87 12.02 35.58 10.80
N GLN A 88 13.25 36.06 10.51
CA GLN A 88 14.46 35.50 11.12
C GLN A 88 14.52 35.80 12.63
N GLY A 89 15.13 34.91 13.40
CA GLY A 89 15.18 35.04 14.87
C GLY A 89 13.87 34.69 15.59
N GLN A 90 12.78 34.40 14.88
CA GLN A 90 11.45 34.09 15.46
C GLN A 90 11.15 32.58 15.52
N GLY A 91 12.16 31.73 15.39
CA GLY A 91 12.00 30.27 15.48
C GLY A 91 11.59 29.56 14.19
N VAL A 92 11.29 30.25 13.08
CA VAL A 92 10.84 29.67 11.82
C VAL A 92 11.86 28.66 11.26
N GLY A 93 13.14 29.00 11.23
CA GLY A 93 14.20 28.09 10.79
C GLY A 93 14.31 26.84 11.65
N ASN A 94 14.16 26.98 12.97
CA ASN A 94 14.18 25.85 13.90
C ASN A 94 13.00 24.91 13.63
N ALA A 95 11.81 25.46 13.40
CA ALA A 95 10.60 24.67 13.15
C ALA A 95 10.71 23.93 11.82
N LEU A 96 11.22 24.57 10.74
CA LEU A 96 11.50 23.92 9.46
C LEU A 96 12.55 22.82 9.59
N LEU A 97 13.63 23.07 10.31
CA LEU A 97 14.69 22.08 10.53
C LEU A 97 14.19 20.90 11.38
N HIS A 98 13.39 21.17 12.40
CA HIS A 98 12.77 20.12 13.22
C HIS A 98 11.86 19.24 12.37
N PHE A 99 11.03 19.85 11.53
CA PHE A 99 10.20 19.12 10.57
C PHE A 99 11.06 18.24 9.64
N ALA A 100 12.11 18.82 9.04
CA ALA A 100 13.01 18.08 8.15
C ALA A 100 13.72 16.91 8.85
N LYS A 101 14.14 17.09 10.10
CA LYS A 101 14.73 16.02 10.90
C LYS A 101 13.78 14.84 11.13
N ASN A 102 12.47 15.06 11.15
CA ASN A 102 11.48 13.98 11.24
C ASN A 102 11.35 13.18 9.94
N TRP A 103 11.74 13.76 8.81
CA TRP A 103 11.74 13.11 7.50
C TRP A 103 13.05 12.42 7.14
N MET A 104 14.16 12.94 7.64
CA MET A 104 15.49 12.43 7.36
C MET A 104 15.93 11.46 8.46
N TYR A 105 16.68 10.42 8.12
CA TYR A 105 17.22 9.47 9.10
C TYR A 105 18.69 9.17 8.84
N GLY A 106 19.35 8.63 9.87
CA GLY A 106 20.77 8.33 9.81
C GLY A 106 21.63 9.58 9.85
N LYS A 107 22.58 9.67 8.95
CA LYS A 107 23.45 10.84 8.81
C LYS A 107 22.74 11.90 7.99
N ILE A 108 22.32 12.97 8.65
CA ILE A 108 21.76 14.15 7.98
C ILE A 108 22.90 15.12 7.70
N THR A 109 23.13 15.43 6.45
CA THR A 109 24.23 16.31 6.02
C THR A 109 23.72 17.69 5.60
N VAL A 110 24.57 18.69 5.73
CA VAL A 110 24.34 20.03 5.20
C VAL A 110 25.67 20.66 4.78
N ASN A 111 25.66 21.40 3.70
CA ASN A 111 26.75 22.30 3.31
C ASN A 111 26.40 23.70 3.82
N ALA A 112 26.82 24.02 5.05
CA ALA A 112 26.45 25.25 5.73
C ALA A 112 27.25 26.45 5.17
N ASP A 113 26.54 27.54 4.83
CA ASP A 113 27.21 28.83 4.66
C ASP A 113 27.96 29.22 5.93
N MET A 114 29.05 29.96 5.80
CA MET A 114 29.90 30.37 6.93
C MET A 114 29.12 31.07 8.04
N THR A 115 28.11 31.84 7.70
CA THR A 115 27.26 32.55 8.68
C THR A 115 26.27 31.64 9.39
N ALA A 116 25.94 30.49 8.79
CA ALA A 116 24.99 29.52 9.32
C ALA A 116 25.65 28.41 10.16
N VAL A 117 26.99 28.28 10.16
CA VAL A 117 27.71 27.22 10.91
C VAL A 117 27.30 27.21 12.37
N ASN A 118 27.32 28.36 13.05
CA ASN A 118 26.93 28.45 14.47
C ASN A 118 25.46 28.10 14.72
N TYR A 119 24.59 28.35 13.75
CA TYR A 119 23.20 27.91 13.81
C TYR A 119 23.11 26.39 13.83
N TYR A 120 23.75 25.70 12.87
CA TYR A 120 23.72 24.24 12.80
C TYR A 120 24.43 23.58 13.99
N LEU A 121 25.53 24.15 14.51
CA LEU A 121 26.15 23.65 15.75
C LEU A 121 25.15 23.66 16.92
N ARG A 122 24.40 24.76 17.11
CA ARG A 122 23.34 24.82 18.15
C ARG A 122 22.19 23.84 17.90
N GLN A 123 22.03 23.38 16.66
CA GLN A 123 21.04 22.35 16.30
C GLN A 123 21.59 20.91 16.40
N GLY A 124 22.80 20.73 16.96
CA GLY A 124 23.44 19.44 17.19
C GLY A 124 24.13 18.84 15.96
N PHE A 125 24.46 19.65 14.97
CA PHE A 125 25.33 19.21 13.87
C PHE A 125 26.79 19.34 14.27
N ASP A 126 27.61 18.39 13.82
CA ASP A 126 29.05 18.38 13.96
C ASP A 126 29.74 18.74 12.64
N LEU A 127 30.92 19.33 12.72
CA LEU A 127 31.77 19.59 11.56
C LEU A 127 32.34 18.27 11.01
N THR A 128 32.29 18.06 9.71
CA THR A 128 32.90 16.88 9.05
C THR A 128 34.12 17.22 8.21
N GLY A 129 34.45 18.49 8.09
CA GLY A 129 35.61 18.96 7.35
C GLY A 129 35.83 20.45 7.50
N ASN A 130 36.94 20.92 6.94
CA ASN A 130 37.27 22.35 6.87
C ASN A 130 36.40 23.05 5.80
N LYS A 131 36.44 24.37 5.81
CA LYS A 131 35.84 25.21 4.76
C LYS A 131 36.27 24.75 3.38
N GLN A 132 35.30 24.58 2.49
CA GLN A 132 35.47 24.18 1.09
C GLN A 132 34.92 25.25 0.16
N GLU A 133 35.43 25.26 -1.08
CA GLU A 133 34.91 26.08 -2.16
C GLU A 133 34.77 25.21 -3.42
N ILE A 134 33.58 25.15 -3.99
CA ILE A 134 33.28 24.43 -5.23
C ILE A 134 32.51 25.38 -6.15
N ASN A 135 33.03 25.63 -7.34
CA ASN A 135 32.44 26.53 -8.32
C ASN A 135 32.12 27.94 -7.75
N GLY A 136 32.96 28.43 -6.81
CA GLY A 136 32.79 29.73 -6.17
C GLY A 136 31.75 29.75 -5.03
N ILE A 137 31.15 28.62 -4.70
CA ILE A 137 30.26 28.44 -3.55
C ILE A 137 31.10 27.97 -2.36
N ARG A 138 31.08 28.76 -1.28
CA ARG A 138 31.83 28.49 -0.04
C ARG A 138 30.93 27.88 1.03
N PHE A 139 31.37 26.77 1.61
CA PHE A 139 30.59 26.09 2.67
C PHE A 139 31.48 25.31 3.62
N VAL A 140 30.89 24.93 4.75
CA VAL A 140 31.46 23.98 5.70
C VAL A 140 30.55 22.75 5.73
N PRO A 141 31.08 21.54 5.42
CA PRO A 141 30.30 20.33 5.50
C PRO A 141 30.04 19.97 6.97
N MET A 142 28.79 19.69 7.27
CA MET A 142 28.35 19.32 8.62
C MET A 142 27.44 18.10 8.58
N VAL A 143 27.40 17.36 9.71
CA VAL A 143 26.56 16.18 9.88
C VAL A 143 25.81 16.25 11.20
N TYR A 144 24.57 15.81 11.17
CA TYR A 144 23.78 15.48 12.36
C TYR A 144 23.50 13.98 12.34
N ASN A 145 23.87 13.27 13.40
CA ASN A 145 23.57 11.87 13.56
C ASN A 145 22.21 11.74 14.26
N SER A 146 21.22 11.28 13.52
CA SER A 146 19.87 11.10 14.06
C SER A 146 19.63 9.70 14.63
N PHE A 147 20.67 8.92 14.79
CA PHE A 147 20.55 7.63 15.48
C PHE A 147 20.34 7.90 16.98
N ASN A 148 19.13 7.61 17.47
CA ASN A 148 19.00 7.15 18.85
C ASN A 148 19.74 5.82 18.90
N GLU A 149 20.47 5.55 19.99
CA GLU A 149 21.13 4.25 20.20
C GLU A 149 20.16 3.15 19.85
N ASN A 150 20.58 2.25 18.95
CA ASN A 150 19.77 1.24 18.32
C ASN A 150 18.91 0.50 19.33
N GLN A 151 17.61 0.67 19.27
CA GLN A 151 16.68 0.00 20.16
C GLN A 151 16.28 -1.36 19.60
N PHE A 152 16.20 -1.47 18.27
CA PHE A 152 15.90 -2.71 17.56
C PHE A 152 17.10 -3.09 16.68
N HIS A 153 17.48 -4.35 16.73
CA HIS A 153 18.60 -4.91 15.96
C HIS A 153 18.13 -5.94 14.93
N THR A 154 16.97 -6.56 15.15
CA THR A 154 16.40 -7.59 14.30
C THR A 154 14.98 -7.24 13.86
N TYR A 155 14.54 -7.85 12.76
CA TYR A 155 13.16 -7.73 12.31
C TYR A 155 12.17 -8.31 13.33
N ASP A 156 12.51 -9.42 13.96
CA ASP A 156 11.64 -10.07 14.94
C ASP A 156 11.35 -9.15 16.14
N GLU A 157 12.35 -8.43 16.65
CA GLU A 157 12.14 -7.42 17.71
C GLU A 157 11.17 -6.32 17.28
N VAL A 158 11.29 -5.82 16.04
CA VAL A 158 10.39 -4.81 15.49
C VAL A 158 8.98 -5.38 15.28
N HIS A 159 8.89 -6.59 14.74
CA HIS A 159 7.62 -7.28 14.52
C HIS A 159 6.87 -7.48 15.83
N ASP A 160 7.54 -7.97 16.87
CA ASP A 160 6.94 -8.17 18.19
C ASP A 160 6.47 -6.85 18.82
N PHE A 161 7.28 -5.79 18.67
CA PHE A 161 6.88 -4.45 19.10
C PHE A 161 5.63 -3.97 18.37
N ILE A 162 5.60 -4.04 17.03
CA ILE A 162 4.45 -3.61 16.22
C ILE A 162 3.22 -4.48 16.56
N ALA A 163 3.39 -5.80 16.66
CA ALA A 163 2.31 -6.73 17.00
C ALA A 163 1.72 -6.46 18.40
N SER A 164 2.52 -5.96 19.35
CA SER A 164 2.05 -5.57 20.68
C SER A 164 1.11 -4.35 20.67
N GLN A 165 1.04 -3.59 19.56
CA GLN A 165 0.18 -2.41 19.40
C GLN A 165 -1.19 -2.74 18.79
N LYS A 166 -1.53 -4.02 18.58
CA LYS A 166 -2.73 -4.45 17.81
C LYS A 166 -4.08 -4.11 18.42
N ASP A 167 -4.17 -4.02 19.75
CA ASP A 167 -5.45 -3.91 20.49
C ASP A 167 -5.89 -2.45 20.70
N ARG A 168 -5.46 -1.53 19.85
CA ARG A 168 -5.86 -0.13 19.93
C ARG A 168 -7.24 0.10 19.31
N VAL A 169 -7.89 1.19 19.74
CA VAL A 169 -9.26 1.52 19.30
C VAL A 169 -9.30 1.71 17.78
N TYR A 170 -10.34 1.15 17.15
CA TYR A 170 -10.64 1.34 15.73
C TYR A 170 -11.16 2.77 15.49
N ALA A 171 -10.24 3.72 15.38
CA ALA A 171 -10.50 5.14 15.13
C ALA A 171 -9.32 5.73 14.37
N LEU A 172 -9.58 6.68 13.47
CA LEU A 172 -8.55 7.25 12.58
C LEU A 172 -7.96 8.58 13.08
N ASP A 173 -8.47 9.16 14.17
CA ASP A 173 -8.14 10.52 14.58
C ASP A 173 -6.69 10.67 15.03
N ASN A 174 -6.18 9.75 15.84
CA ASN A 174 -4.78 9.77 16.28
C ASN A 174 -3.82 9.66 15.10
N PHE A 175 -4.15 8.79 14.16
CA PHE A 175 -3.35 8.62 12.95
C PHE A 175 -3.39 9.87 12.04
N LYS A 176 -4.55 10.50 11.88
CA LYS A 176 -4.68 11.78 11.16
C LYS A 176 -3.84 12.89 11.80
N HIS A 177 -3.86 12.99 13.14
CA HIS A 177 -3.03 13.96 13.87
C HIS A 177 -1.54 13.67 13.68
N PHE A 178 -1.13 12.41 13.84
CA PHE A 178 0.25 11.99 13.59
C PHE A 178 0.68 12.33 12.15
N MET A 179 -0.10 11.95 11.15
CA MET A 179 0.22 12.21 9.75
C MET A 179 0.28 13.72 9.45
N LYS A 180 -0.57 14.53 10.08
CA LYS A 180 -0.53 15.99 9.97
C LYS A 180 0.77 16.55 10.55
N ASP A 181 1.20 16.08 11.71
CA ASP A 181 2.47 16.51 12.35
C ASP A 181 3.69 16.03 11.56
N MET A 182 3.55 14.91 10.83
CA MET A 182 4.52 14.44 9.81
C MET A 182 4.41 15.20 8.49
N GLY A 183 3.51 16.18 8.36
CA GLY A 183 3.32 17.02 7.16
C GLY A 183 2.56 16.35 6.03
N ASN A 184 1.74 15.35 6.33
CA ASN A 184 0.92 14.61 5.40
C ASN A 184 1.73 13.99 4.24
N PRO A 185 2.71 13.12 4.53
CA PRO A 185 3.59 12.52 3.53
C PRO A 185 2.82 11.78 2.42
N GLN A 186 1.67 11.18 2.74
CA GLN A 186 0.82 10.48 1.79
C GLN A 186 0.41 11.33 0.58
N THR A 187 0.39 12.65 0.71
CA THR A 187 0.03 13.57 -0.39
C THR A 187 1.09 13.65 -1.49
N MET A 188 2.28 13.08 -1.27
CA MET A 188 3.34 12.99 -2.28
C MET A 188 3.14 11.83 -3.26
N LEU A 189 2.28 10.88 -2.93
CA LEU A 189 2.06 9.68 -3.72
C LEU A 189 0.85 9.84 -4.66
N LYS A 190 0.96 9.34 -5.88
CA LYS A 190 -0.19 9.10 -6.75
C LYS A 190 -0.81 7.77 -6.31
N THR A 191 -1.92 7.83 -5.59
CA THR A 191 -2.50 6.64 -4.98
C THR A 191 -3.73 6.15 -5.73
N ILE A 192 -3.91 4.82 -5.73
CA ILE A 192 -5.12 4.10 -6.14
C ILE A 192 -5.63 3.37 -4.90
N HIS A 193 -6.91 3.48 -4.55
CA HIS A 193 -7.44 2.93 -3.31
C HIS A 193 -8.51 1.89 -3.58
N ILE A 194 -8.28 0.65 -3.15
CA ILE A 194 -9.12 -0.52 -3.50
C ILE A 194 -9.79 -1.07 -2.24
N GLY A 195 -11.10 -0.89 -2.15
CA GLY A 195 -11.97 -1.49 -1.14
C GLY A 195 -12.74 -2.72 -1.65
N GLY A 196 -13.56 -3.30 -0.78
CA GLY A 196 -14.44 -4.42 -1.10
C GLY A 196 -14.37 -5.56 -0.09
N THR A 197 -15.20 -6.58 -0.27
CA THR A 197 -15.16 -7.79 0.55
C THR A 197 -14.16 -8.78 -0.03
N ASN A 198 -14.37 -9.26 -1.23
CA ASN A 198 -13.50 -10.22 -1.91
C ASN A 198 -12.86 -9.60 -3.16
N GLY A 199 -11.69 -10.08 -3.58
CA GLY A 199 -11.07 -9.67 -4.84
C GLY A 199 -10.16 -8.43 -4.78
N LYS A 200 -10.07 -7.70 -3.65
CA LYS A 200 -9.22 -6.51 -3.49
C LYS A 200 -7.78 -6.74 -3.92
N GLY A 201 -7.10 -7.72 -3.30
CA GLY A 201 -5.70 -8.05 -3.60
C GLY A 201 -5.50 -8.54 -5.04
N SER A 202 -6.47 -9.29 -5.61
CA SER A 202 -6.43 -9.72 -7.01
C SER A 202 -6.52 -8.51 -7.97
N THR A 203 -7.46 -7.60 -7.76
CA THR A 203 -7.60 -6.37 -8.55
C THR A 203 -6.35 -5.50 -8.44
N THR A 204 -5.83 -5.31 -7.22
CA THR A 204 -4.55 -4.63 -6.97
C THR A 204 -3.40 -5.25 -7.77
N ASN A 205 -3.32 -6.57 -7.78
CA ASN A 205 -2.27 -7.29 -8.50
C ASN A 205 -2.40 -7.17 -10.04
N TYR A 206 -3.61 -7.19 -10.59
CA TYR A 206 -3.82 -6.96 -12.03
C TYR A 206 -3.39 -5.56 -12.44
N ILE A 207 -3.79 -4.53 -11.68
CA ILE A 207 -3.38 -3.14 -11.93
C ILE A 207 -1.85 -3.02 -11.87
N ARG A 208 -1.22 -3.55 -10.79
CA ARG A 208 0.24 -3.56 -10.62
C ARG A 208 0.93 -4.24 -11.79
N SER A 209 0.47 -5.43 -12.20
CA SER A 209 1.08 -6.21 -13.27
C SER A 209 1.08 -5.46 -14.60
N VAL A 210 -0.02 -4.82 -14.95
CA VAL A 210 -0.14 -4.03 -16.19
C VAL A 210 0.75 -2.78 -16.12
N LEU A 211 0.68 -2.00 -15.04
CA LEU A 211 1.50 -0.79 -14.88
C LEU A 211 3.01 -1.11 -14.86
N GLN A 212 3.39 -2.20 -14.18
CA GLN A 212 4.78 -2.66 -14.18
C GLN A 212 5.24 -3.11 -15.57
N LYS A 213 4.36 -3.76 -16.34
CA LYS A 213 4.62 -4.17 -17.73
C LYS A 213 4.81 -2.97 -18.65
N ASP A 214 4.11 -1.87 -18.36
CA ASP A 214 4.23 -0.58 -19.06
C ASP A 214 5.47 0.24 -18.63
N GLY A 215 6.27 -0.28 -17.69
CA GLY A 215 7.53 0.31 -17.25
C GLY A 215 7.44 1.18 -16.00
N TYR A 216 6.26 1.33 -15.39
CA TYR A 216 6.10 2.11 -14.15
C TYR A 216 6.63 1.34 -12.92
N LYS A 217 7.15 2.09 -11.97
CA LYS A 217 7.53 1.61 -10.65
C LYS A 217 6.31 1.67 -9.73
N VAL A 218 5.72 0.51 -9.44
CA VAL A 218 4.44 0.41 -8.76
C VAL A 218 4.59 -0.15 -7.36
N ALA A 219 4.13 0.59 -6.37
CA ALA A 219 4.03 0.12 -4.99
C ALA A 219 2.66 -0.49 -4.71
N THR A 220 2.61 -1.49 -3.85
CA THR A 220 1.38 -2.07 -3.32
C THR A 220 1.44 -2.24 -1.81
N PHE A 221 0.34 -1.89 -1.15
CA PHE A 221 0.05 -2.21 0.24
C PHE A 221 -1.15 -3.16 0.25
N THR A 222 -0.96 -4.43 0.63
CA THR A 222 -1.99 -5.49 0.51
C THR A 222 -2.06 -6.34 1.77
N SER A 223 -3.27 -6.72 2.19
CA SER A 223 -3.48 -7.58 3.35
C SER A 223 -4.72 -8.50 3.21
N PRO A 224 -4.74 -9.67 3.86
CA PRO A 224 -3.62 -10.31 4.55
C PRO A 224 -2.56 -10.87 3.58
N VAL A 225 -1.36 -11.10 4.07
CA VAL A 225 -0.24 -11.70 3.33
C VAL A 225 -0.20 -13.21 3.52
N LEU A 226 0.52 -13.90 2.61
CA LEU A 226 0.51 -15.36 2.59
C LEU A 226 1.70 -15.98 3.33
N VAL A 227 2.92 -15.44 3.19
CA VAL A 227 4.14 -16.09 3.75
C VAL A 227 4.76 -15.24 4.84
N THR A 228 5.12 -14.01 4.55
CA THR A 228 5.76 -13.11 5.53
C THR A 228 5.04 -11.77 5.59
N ARG A 229 5.01 -11.17 6.79
CA ARG A 229 4.42 -9.85 6.98
C ARG A 229 5.10 -8.74 6.15
N LEU A 230 6.33 -8.95 5.73
CA LEU A 230 7.05 -8.03 4.83
C LEU A 230 6.34 -7.86 3.47
N GLU A 231 5.60 -8.87 3.03
CA GLU A 231 4.85 -8.85 1.77
C GLU A 231 3.72 -7.82 1.73
N ILE A 232 3.31 -7.30 2.89
CA ILE A 232 2.27 -6.26 2.97
C ILE A 232 2.68 -5.00 2.18
N MET A 233 3.99 -4.76 2.03
CA MET A 233 4.59 -3.62 1.35
C MET A 233 5.51 -4.10 0.24
N ARG A 234 5.12 -3.89 -1.00
CA ARG A 234 5.92 -4.28 -2.18
C ARG A 234 6.14 -3.10 -3.11
N ILE A 235 7.27 -3.13 -3.80
CA ILE A 235 7.53 -2.29 -4.98
C ILE A 235 7.80 -3.25 -6.12
N ASN A 236 6.96 -3.21 -7.14
CA ASN A 236 6.90 -4.21 -8.20
C ASN A 236 6.73 -5.63 -7.60
N ASN A 237 7.73 -6.50 -7.75
CA ASN A 237 7.69 -7.88 -7.25
C ASN A 237 8.44 -8.08 -5.93
N GLU A 238 9.14 -7.05 -5.43
CA GLU A 238 9.99 -7.14 -4.26
C GLU A 238 9.30 -6.53 -3.03
N HIS A 239 9.37 -7.22 -1.90
CA HIS A 239 8.88 -6.68 -0.63
C HIS A 239 9.94 -5.85 0.08
N ILE A 240 9.52 -5.03 1.04
CA ILE A 240 10.40 -4.27 1.93
C ILE A 240 11.40 -5.21 2.62
N GLN A 241 12.63 -4.72 2.84
CA GLN A 241 13.69 -5.51 3.49
C GLN A 241 13.72 -5.27 5.00
N ASP A 242 14.17 -6.29 5.76
CA ASP A 242 14.26 -6.24 7.23
C ASP A 242 14.96 -4.99 7.74
N HIS A 243 16.12 -4.66 7.15
CA HIS A 243 16.92 -3.52 7.58
C HIS A 243 16.18 -2.18 7.40
N GLU A 244 15.27 -2.07 6.42
CA GLU A 244 14.48 -0.86 6.21
C GLU A 244 13.40 -0.71 7.28
N ILE A 245 12.71 -1.80 7.63
CA ILE A 245 11.73 -1.79 8.73
C ILE A 245 12.41 -1.43 10.06
N ILE A 246 13.57 -2.03 10.35
CA ILE A 246 14.37 -1.71 11.53
C ILE A 246 14.72 -0.21 11.57
N GLN A 247 15.12 0.36 10.43
CA GLN A 247 15.42 1.80 10.33
C GLN A 247 14.19 2.66 10.65
N TYR A 248 13.00 2.34 10.10
CA TYR A 248 11.77 3.08 10.39
C TYR A 248 11.37 2.94 11.86
N ALA A 249 11.46 1.75 12.44
CA ALA A 249 11.12 1.51 13.82
C ALA A 249 12.04 2.29 14.78
N ASN A 250 13.35 2.20 14.61
CA ASN A 250 14.32 2.95 15.40
C ASN A 250 14.14 4.47 15.27
N ARG A 251 13.62 4.93 14.11
CA ARG A 251 13.37 6.35 13.86
C ARG A 251 12.10 6.85 14.49
N TYR A 252 10.99 6.11 14.39
CA TYR A 252 9.66 6.65 14.63
C TYR A 252 8.93 6.04 15.83
N MET A 253 9.49 5.00 16.48
CA MET A 253 8.84 4.29 17.58
C MET A 253 8.33 5.24 18.69
N SER A 254 9.14 6.21 19.12
CA SER A 254 8.74 7.16 20.16
C SER A 254 7.53 8.01 19.75
N MET A 255 7.42 8.34 18.46
CA MET A 255 6.27 9.06 17.92
C MET A 255 5.05 8.16 17.80
N TRP A 256 5.22 6.91 17.34
CA TRP A 256 4.13 5.94 17.30
C TRP A 256 3.50 5.70 18.66
N LEU A 257 4.34 5.57 19.70
CA LEU A 257 3.88 5.46 21.09
C LEU A 257 3.18 6.73 21.59
N LYS A 258 3.73 7.92 21.30
CA LYS A 258 3.15 9.22 21.67
C LYS A 258 1.75 9.41 21.10
N TYR A 259 1.51 8.98 19.85
CA TYR A 259 0.21 9.08 19.19
C TYR A 259 -0.66 7.84 19.35
N GLU A 260 -0.18 6.86 20.12
CA GLU A 260 -0.89 5.60 20.39
C GLU A 260 -1.31 4.87 19.12
N LEU A 261 -0.45 4.82 18.10
CA LEU A 261 -0.77 4.19 16.83
C LEU A 261 -0.95 2.68 16.99
N SER A 262 -1.95 2.14 16.29
CA SER A 262 -2.17 0.71 16.17
C SER A 262 -1.16 0.06 15.23
N MET A 263 -1.06 -1.27 15.28
CA MET A 263 -0.19 -2.05 14.40
C MET A 263 -0.41 -1.69 12.92
N PHE A 264 -1.67 -1.63 12.48
CA PHE A 264 -1.99 -1.40 11.07
C PHE A 264 -1.69 0.05 10.63
N GLU A 265 -1.89 1.04 11.51
CA GLU A 265 -1.52 2.44 11.25
C GLU A 265 -0.01 2.62 11.10
N ILE A 266 0.77 1.92 11.95
CA ILE A 266 2.25 1.89 11.85
C ILE A 266 2.67 1.29 10.50
N GLU A 267 2.07 0.19 10.09
CA GLU A 267 2.38 -0.45 8.80
C GLU A 267 2.02 0.43 7.60
N VAL A 268 0.86 1.10 7.62
CA VAL A 268 0.48 2.07 6.58
C VAL A 268 1.47 3.24 6.53
N PHE A 269 1.90 3.75 7.69
CA PHE A 269 2.91 4.81 7.73
C PHE A 269 4.25 4.36 7.16
N ILE A 270 4.74 3.18 7.57
CA ILE A 270 6.00 2.62 7.02
C ILE A 270 5.89 2.47 5.50
N ALA A 271 4.77 1.94 5.00
CA ALA A 271 4.53 1.79 3.57
C ALA A 271 4.62 3.13 2.81
N ILE A 272 3.96 4.17 3.32
CA ILE A 272 4.00 5.51 2.74
C ILE A 272 5.44 6.03 2.66
N MET A 273 6.20 5.95 3.77
CA MET A 273 7.58 6.40 3.82
C MET A 273 8.51 5.58 2.92
N PHE A 274 8.30 4.26 2.86
CA PHE A 274 9.03 3.35 1.98
C PHE A 274 8.79 3.68 0.51
N PHE A 275 7.54 3.89 0.10
CA PHE A 275 7.17 4.23 -1.27
C PHE A 275 7.75 5.59 -1.70
N ILE A 276 7.68 6.59 -0.82
CA ILE A 276 8.29 7.92 -1.08
C ILE A 276 9.80 7.80 -1.23
N LYS A 277 10.48 7.10 -0.31
CA LYS A 277 11.94 6.91 -0.34
C LYS A 277 12.41 6.31 -1.66
N HIS A 278 11.63 5.37 -2.18
CA HIS A 278 11.97 4.66 -3.42
C HIS A 278 11.44 5.33 -4.70
N GLY A 279 10.73 6.45 -4.59
CA GLY A 279 10.25 7.23 -5.73
C GLY A 279 9.37 6.41 -6.67
N VAL A 280 8.26 5.88 -6.16
CA VAL A 280 7.32 5.10 -6.96
C VAL A 280 6.43 6.00 -7.81
N ASP A 281 6.07 5.55 -9.00
CA ASP A 281 5.17 6.30 -9.89
C ASP A 281 3.72 6.22 -9.41
N PHE A 282 3.31 5.03 -8.93
CA PHE A 282 1.97 4.76 -8.39
C PHE A 282 2.07 3.93 -7.11
N ALA A 283 1.15 4.19 -6.17
CA ALA A 283 0.99 3.39 -4.96
C ALA A 283 -0.46 2.91 -4.85
N ILE A 284 -0.67 1.59 -4.82
CA ILE A 284 -2.00 0.98 -4.72
C ILE A 284 -2.19 0.52 -3.28
N PHE A 285 -3.19 1.07 -2.60
CA PHE A 285 -3.55 0.69 -1.24
C PHE A 285 -4.80 -0.18 -1.24
N GLU A 286 -4.66 -1.38 -0.71
CA GLU A 286 -5.79 -2.26 -0.38
C GLU A 286 -6.31 -1.91 1.01
N VAL A 287 -7.61 -1.68 1.14
CA VAL A 287 -8.30 -1.47 2.42
C VAL A 287 -8.19 -2.74 3.27
N GLY A 288 -7.77 -2.60 4.52
CA GLY A 288 -7.68 -3.73 5.45
C GLY A 288 -9.06 -4.17 5.95
N LEU A 289 -9.82 -3.26 6.52
CA LEU A 289 -11.16 -3.52 7.08
C LEU A 289 -12.10 -2.33 6.89
N GLY A 290 -13.29 -2.62 6.40
CA GLY A 290 -14.32 -1.59 6.21
C GLY A 290 -13.95 -0.60 5.11
N GLY A 291 -13.70 0.64 5.46
CA GLY A 291 -13.32 1.73 4.54
C GLY A 291 -13.15 3.05 5.31
N GLU A 292 -14.19 3.58 5.90
CA GLU A 292 -14.21 4.90 6.54
C GLU A 292 -13.13 5.09 7.61
N LEU A 293 -13.00 4.11 8.53
CA LEU A 293 -12.05 4.15 9.65
C LEU A 293 -10.77 3.34 9.39
N ASP A 294 -10.60 2.81 8.19
CA ASP A 294 -9.38 2.09 7.83
C ASP A 294 -8.17 3.02 7.75
N ALA A 295 -7.01 2.57 8.25
CA ALA A 295 -5.80 3.40 8.24
C ALA A 295 -5.37 3.80 6.82
N THR A 296 -5.66 2.97 5.80
CA THR A 296 -5.38 3.33 4.40
C THR A 296 -6.24 4.51 3.91
N ASN A 297 -7.34 4.83 4.61
CA ASN A 297 -8.22 5.95 4.27
C ASN A 297 -7.62 7.35 4.55
N ILE A 298 -6.36 7.38 5.01
CA ILE A 298 -5.56 8.61 5.10
C ILE A 298 -5.16 9.18 3.73
N VAL A 299 -5.21 8.37 2.66
CA VAL A 299 -4.86 8.80 1.30
C VAL A 299 -6.00 9.55 0.62
N THR A 300 -5.65 10.44 -0.31
CA THR A 300 -6.58 11.00 -1.29
C THR A 300 -6.17 10.47 -2.66
N PRO A 301 -6.85 9.42 -3.15
CA PRO A 301 -6.42 8.73 -4.36
C PRO A 301 -6.79 9.50 -5.63
N ILE A 302 -6.14 9.17 -6.74
CA ILE A 302 -6.53 9.65 -8.08
C ILE A 302 -7.77 8.91 -8.60
N ILE A 303 -8.01 7.70 -8.09
CA ILE A 303 -9.23 6.91 -8.30
C ILE A 303 -9.42 5.95 -7.11
N ALA A 304 -10.65 5.83 -6.62
CA ALA A 304 -11.03 4.83 -5.63
C ALA A 304 -11.91 3.75 -6.27
N ALA A 305 -11.83 2.53 -5.75
CA ALA A 305 -12.64 1.43 -6.27
C ALA A 305 -13.15 0.50 -5.18
N ASN A 306 -14.28 -0.15 -5.44
CA ASN A 306 -14.82 -1.21 -4.61
C ASN A 306 -15.08 -2.45 -5.48
N THR A 307 -14.56 -3.62 -5.04
CA THR A 307 -14.71 -4.86 -5.79
C THR A 307 -16.14 -5.39 -5.74
N ASN A 308 -16.60 -5.71 -4.53
CA ASN A 308 -17.95 -6.20 -4.25
C ASN A 308 -18.28 -6.05 -2.76
N ILE A 309 -19.55 -6.25 -2.41
CA ILE A 309 -20.07 -6.27 -1.05
C ILE A 309 -20.55 -7.67 -0.72
N GLY A 310 -20.05 -8.22 0.38
CA GLY A 310 -20.47 -9.49 0.96
C GLY A 310 -20.64 -9.35 2.48
N LEU A 311 -21.37 -10.30 3.08
CA LEU A 311 -21.57 -10.35 4.53
C LEU A 311 -20.31 -10.94 5.19
N ASP A 312 -19.39 -10.08 5.56
CA ASP A 312 -18.17 -10.42 6.28
C ASP A 312 -17.86 -9.34 7.31
N HIS A 313 -17.28 -9.73 8.45
CA HIS A 313 -16.99 -8.83 9.57
C HIS A 313 -18.21 -8.03 10.05
N THR A 314 -19.38 -8.68 10.11
CA THR A 314 -20.66 -8.03 10.44
C THR A 314 -20.65 -7.37 11.81
N GLU A 315 -19.89 -7.89 12.78
CA GLU A 315 -19.69 -7.27 14.12
C GLU A 315 -19.17 -5.83 14.07
N TYR A 316 -18.47 -5.44 12.97
CA TYR A 316 -17.84 -4.12 12.81
C TYR A 316 -18.46 -3.30 11.69
N LEU A 317 -18.98 -3.93 10.64
CA LEU A 317 -19.36 -3.26 9.40
C LEU A 317 -20.88 -3.11 9.22
N GLY A 318 -21.67 -3.82 10.01
CA GLY A 318 -23.13 -3.87 9.91
C GLY A 318 -23.67 -5.23 9.46
N ASP A 319 -24.96 -5.44 9.63
CA ASP A 319 -25.64 -6.72 9.41
C ASP A 319 -26.32 -6.81 8.04
N THR A 320 -26.40 -5.69 7.30
CA THR A 320 -27.02 -5.61 5.98
C THR A 320 -26.00 -5.23 4.90
N TYR A 321 -26.32 -5.54 3.64
CA TYR A 321 -25.48 -5.15 2.49
C TYR A 321 -25.35 -3.64 2.38
N GLU A 322 -26.40 -2.88 2.69
CA GLU A 322 -26.42 -1.41 2.64
C GLU A 322 -25.51 -0.80 3.71
N GLU A 323 -25.53 -1.33 4.94
CA GLU A 323 -24.65 -0.85 6.02
C GLU A 323 -23.18 -1.10 5.68
N ILE A 324 -22.88 -2.31 5.20
CA ILE A 324 -21.52 -2.67 4.78
C ILE A 324 -21.09 -1.83 3.58
N ALA A 325 -21.98 -1.58 2.60
CA ALA A 325 -21.72 -0.70 1.46
C ALA A 325 -21.42 0.73 1.93
N ARG A 326 -22.17 1.25 2.90
CA ARG A 326 -21.96 2.59 3.46
C ARG A 326 -20.59 2.71 4.15
N THR A 327 -20.24 1.74 5.00
CA THR A 327 -18.93 1.70 5.67
C THR A 327 -17.78 1.61 4.67
N LYS A 328 -17.92 0.76 3.65
CA LYS A 328 -16.90 0.62 2.59
C LYS A 328 -16.87 1.82 1.65
N GLY A 329 -18.00 2.49 1.43
CA GLY A 329 -18.11 3.75 0.67
C GLY A 329 -17.38 4.92 1.30
N GLY A 330 -16.97 4.83 2.59
CA GLY A 330 -16.16 5.85 3.27
C GLY A 330 -14.79 6.12 2.64
N ILE A 331 -14.36 5.32 1.66
CA ILE A 331 -13.15 5.60 0.84
C ILE A 331 -13.42 6.59 -0.30
N ILE A 332 -14.68 6.92 -0.59
CA ILE A 332 -15.06 7.92 -1.60
C ILE A 332 -14.66 9.30 -1.07
N LYS A 333 -13.98 10.10 -1.88
CA LYS A 333 -13.45 11.42 -1.52
C LYS A 333 -13.98 12.48 -2.47
N ASP A 334 -14.00 13.73 -2.00
CA ASP A 334 -14.50 14.87 -2.79
C ASP A 334 -13.83 14.95 -4.16
N CYS A 335 -14.64 14.94 -5.21
CA CYS A 335 -14.24 15.03 -6.61
C CYS A 335 -13.30 13.90 -7.08
N VAL A 336 -13.14 12.81 -6.32
CA VAL A 336 -12.35 11.65 -6.73
C VAL A 336 -13.23 10.62 -7.41
N PRO A 337 -12.93 10.16 -8.63
CA PRO A 337 -13.71 9.13 -9.31
C PRO A 337 -13.77 7.84 -8.50
N PHE A 338 -14.94 7.23 -8.51
CA PHE A 338 -15.19 5.95 -7.85
C PHE A 338 -15.75 4.94 -8.85
N VAL A 339 -15.14 3.75 -8.88
CA VAL A 339 -15.58 2.65 -9.75
C VAL A 339 -15.89 1.41 -8.93
N THR A 340 -16.95 0.68 -9.28
CA THR A 340 -17.31 -0.54 -8.55
C THR A 340 -17.63 -1.71 -9.47
N GLY A 341 -17.19 -2.92 -9.05
CA GLY A 341 -17.61 -4.20 -9.60
C GLY A 341 -18.87 -4.78 -8.96
N GLU A 342 -19.49 -4.06 -8.01
CA GLU A 342 -20.71 -4.49 -7.34
C GLU A 342 -21.90 -4.58 -8.30
N LYS A 343 -22.80 -5.54 -8.04
CA LYS A 343 -23.99 -5.81 -8.88
C LYS A 343 -25.31 -5.69 -8.13
N LYS A 344 -25.28 -5.71 -6.78
CA LYS A 344 -26.50 -5.58 -5.97
C LYS A 344 -27.00 -4.16 -6.00
N GLN A 345 -28.26 -3.99 -6.41
CA GLN A 345 -28.84 -2.65 -6.62
C GLN A 345 -28.84 -1.81 -5.33
N GLU A 346 -29.16 -2.42 -4.20
CA GLU A 346 -29.14 -1.78 -2.88
C GLU A 346 -27.76 -1.20 -2.53
N CYS A 347 -26.67 -1.88 -2.88
CA CYS A 347 -25.30 -1.40 -2.68
C CYS A 347 -24.93 -0.28 -3.66
N LEU A 348 -25.36 -0.43 -4.93
CA LEU A 348 -25.14 0.59 -5.97
C LEU A 348 -25.84 1.90 -5.64
N ASP A 349 -27.05 1.82 -5.08
CA ASP A 349 -27.82 3.01 -4.66
C ASP A 349 -27.09 3.75 -3.52
N VAL A 350 -26.54 3.02 -2.54
CA VAL A 350 -25.71 3.58 -1.46
C VAL A 350 -24.46 4.26 -2.01
N PHE A 351 -23.73 3.61 -2.91
CA PHE A 351 -22.52 4.20 -3.50
C PHE A 351 -22.84 5.44 -4.33
N LYS A 352 -23.95 5.42 -5.08
CA LYS A 352 -24.40 6.57 -5.84
C LYS A 352 -24.74 7.76 -4.95
N GLU A 353 -25.49 7.54 -3.86
CA GLU A 353 -25.79 8.57 -2.85
C GLU A 353 -24.50 9.21 -2.31
N ILE A 354 -23.50 8.39 -1.91
CA ILE A 354 -22.24 8.89 -1.37
C ILE A 354 -21.46 9.66 -2.45
N CYS A 355 -21.40 9.16 -3.68
CA CYS A 355 -20.74 9.84 -4.79
C CYS A 355 -21.38 11.20 -5.11
N GLU A 356 -22.72 11.31 -5.07
CA GLU A 356 -23.43 12.57 -5.24
C GLU A 356 -23.07 13.58 -4.13
N LEU A 357 -23.01 13.11 -2.88
CA LEU A 357 -22.61 13.94 -1.72
C LEU A 357 -21.19 14.50 -1.86
N HIS A 358 -20.26 13.69 -2.38
CA HIS A 358 -18.86 14.06 -2.58
C HIS A 358 -18.56 14.64 -3.97
N HIS A 359 -19.57 14.88 -4.80
CA HIS A 359 -19.37 15.31 -6.21
C HIS A 359 -18.40 14.44 -6.99
N SER A 360 -18.39 13.13 -6.69
CA SER A 360 -17.49 12.14 -7.26
C SER A 360 -18.09 11.49 -8.50
N PRO A 361 -17.38 11.43 -9.63
CA PRO A 361 -17.83 10.63 -10.78
C PRO A 361 -18.01 9.17 -10.38
N PHE A 362 -19.16 8.58 -10.70
CA PHE A 362 -19.52 7.20 -10.34
C PHE A 362 -19.56 6.30 -11.58
N TYR A 363 -18.80 5.22 -11.54
CA TYR A 363 -18.72 4.23 -12.62
C TYR A 363 -19.03 2.83 -12.10
N VAL A 364 -19.77 2.06 -12.89
CA VAL A 364 -20.04 0.65 -12.62
C VAL A 364 -19.42 -0.18 -13.74
N VAL A 365 -18.70 -1.24 -13.36
CA VAL A 365 -18.09 -2.18 -14.31
C VAL A 365 -19.17 -2.80 -15.18
N GLN A 366 -18.97 -2.78 -16.51
CA GLN A 366 -19.90 -3.36 -17.47
C GLN A 366 -19.92 -4.90 -17.34
N PRO A 367 -21.01 -5.57 -17.69
CA PRO A 367 -21.05 -7.03 -17.71
C PRO A 367 -19.98 -7.62 -18.63
N ILE A 368 -19.30 -8.65 -18.16
CA ILE A 368 -18.43 -9.50 -18.98
C ILE A 368 -19.28 -10.47 -19.81
N SER A 369 -18.77 -10.91 -20.96
CA SER A 369 -19.44 -11.88 -21.84
C SER A 369 -18.48 -12.96 -22.34
N ASN A 370 -19.02 -14.01 -22.96
CA ASN A 370 -18.24 -15.10 -23.57
C ASN A 370 -17.18 -15.72 -22.64
N VAL A 371 -17.54 -15.90 -21.35
CA VAL A 371 -16.61 -16.46 -20.35
C VAL A 371 -16.40 -17.95 -20.63
N ILE A 372 -15.15 -18.31 -20.95
CA ILE A 372 -14.70 -19.69 -21.13
C ILE A 372 -13.63 -19.96 -20.10
N ASP A 373 -13.81 -21.00 -19.28
CA ASP A 373 -12.84 -21.45 -18.29
C ASP A 373 -12.43 -22.90 -18.54
N ASN A 374 -11.15 -23.14 -18.69
CA ASN A 374 -10.54 -24.45 -18.76
C ASN A 374 -9.58 -24.67 -17.57
N ASP A 375 -8.84 -25.78 -17.58
CA ASP A 375 -7.96 -26.16 -16.46
C ASP A 375 -6.76 -25.23 -16.25
N GLN A 376 -6.44 -24.37 -17.20
CA GLN A 376 -5.25 -23.51 -17.19
C GLN A 376 -5.57 -22.03 -17.32
N GLN A 377 -6.64 -21.68 -18.02
CA GLN A 377 -6.95 -20.31 -18.41
C GLN A 377 -8.44 -19.99 -18.29
N VAL A 378 -8.70 -18.73 -17.98
CA VAL A 378 -10.02 -18.12 -18.19
C VAL A 378 -9.90 -17.09 -19.29
N SER A 379 -10.81 -17.15 -20.27
CA SER A 379 -10.96 -16.09 -21.27
C SER A 379 -12.37 -15.50 -21.23
N PHE A 380 -12.51 -14.24 -21.60
CA PHE A 380 -13.78 -13.53 -21.64
C PHE A 380 -13.66 -12.28 -22.51
N ASP A 381 -14.81 -11.77 -22.92
CA ASP A 381 -14.87 -10.49 -23.63
C ASP A 381 -15.32 -9.38 -22.68
N TYR A 382 -14.60 -8.27 -22.70
CA TYR A 382 -14.89 -7.07 -21.94
C TYR A 382 -14.66 -5.81 -22.78
N ARG A 383 -15.69 -4.99 -22.97
CA ARG A 383 -15.68 -3.89 -23.94
C ARG A 383 -15.21 -4.40 -25.32
N GLN A 384 -14.15 -3.80 -25.90
CA GLN A 384 -13.54 -4.24 -27.16
C GLN A 384 -12.44 -5.30 -27.00
N TYR A 385 -12.14 -5.74 -25.79
CA TYR A 385 -11.02 -6.62 -25.50
C TYR A 385 -11.46 -8.08 -25.38
N HIS A 386 -10.72 -8.98 -26.02
CA HIS A 386 -10.73 -10.40 -25.70
C HIS A 386 -9.60 -10.67 -24.69
N VAL A 387 -9.96 -10.91 -23.45
CA VAL A 387 -9.02 -11.06 -22.32
C VAL A 387 -8.76 -12.53 -22.05
N VAL A 388 -7.48 -12.88 -21.88
CA VAL A 388 -7.04 -14.23 -21.49
C VAL A 388 -6.18 -14.12 -20.24
N LEU A 389 -6.55 -14.85 -19.18
CA LEU A 389 -5.85 -14.90 -17.89
C LEU A 389 -5.23 -16.28 -17.67
N ASN A 390 -3.99 -16.33 -17.20
CA ASN A 390 -3.31 -17.58 -16.83
C ASN A 390 -3.76 -18.09 -15.44
N THR A 391 -5.05 -18.31 -15.30
CA THR A 391 -5.67 -18.89 -14.12
C THR A 391 -6.93 -19.63 -14.51
N SER A 392 -7.25 -20.71 -13.81
CA SER A 392 -8.52 -21.42 -14.02
C SER A 392 -9.65 -20.95 -13.07
N ALA A 393 -9.41 -19.88 -12.31
CA ALA A 393 -10.39 -19.28 -11.41
C ALA A 393 -11.35 -18.34 -12.16
N LYS A 394 -12.59 -18.77 -12.33
CA LYS A 394 -13.61 -17.99 -13.06
C LYS A 394 -13.83 -16.58 -12.48
N TYR A 395 -13.80 -16.43 -11.16
CA TYR A 395 -14.00 -15.15 -10.48
C TYR A 395 -12.93 -14.09 -10.81
N GLN A 396 -11.77 -14.49 -11.31
CA GLN A 396 -10.72 -13.55 -11.72
C GLN A 396 -11.10 -12.74 -12.96
N SER A 397 -12.06 -13.19 -13.75
CA SER A 397 -12.59 -12.39 -14.88
C SER A 397 -13.24 -11.09 -14.39
N GLU A 398 -13.97 -11.12 -13.27
CA GLU A 398 -14.60 -9.93 -12.69
C GLU A 398 -13.58 -9.02 -12.00
N ASN A 399 -12.61 -9.58 -11.27
CA ASN A 399 -11.54 -8.80 -10.67
C ASN A 399 -10.68 -8.08 -11.72
N SER A 400 -10.40 -8.75 -12.84
CA SER A 400 -9.63 -8.16 -13.93
C SER A 400 -10.44 -7.15 -14.74
N ALA A 401 -11.75 -7.33 -14.87
CA ALA A 401 -12.62 -6.33 -15.52
C ALA A 401 -12.62 -5.00 -14.73
N LEU A 402 -12.69 -5.05 -13.40
CA LEU A 402 -12.53 -3.86 -12.56
C LEU A 402 -11.14 -3.22 -12.72
N ALA A 403 -10.08 -4.03 -12.77
CA ALA A 403 -8.74 -3.54 -13.02
C ALA A 403 -8.62 -2.85 -14.39
N ILE A 404 -9.27 -3.38 -15.43
CA ILE A 404 -9.32 -2.77 -16.76
C ILE A 404 -9.99 -1.40 -16.70
N GLU A 405 -11.14 -1.25 -16.02
CA GLU A 405 -11.81 0.05 -15.86
C GLU A 405 -10.92 1.09 -15.22
N ILE A 406 -10.20 0.72 -14.15
CA ILE A 406 -9.26 1.62 -13.48
C ILE A 406 -8.14 2.02 -14.42
N LEU A 407 -7.54 1.07 -15.15
CA LEU A 407 -6.44 1.33 -16.09
C LEU A 407 -6.88 2.18 -17.29
N LEU A 408 -8.09 1.95 -17.82
CA LEU A 408 -8.65 2.78 -18.87
C LEU A 408 -8.92 4.21 -18.38
N TYR A 409 -9.44 4.36 -17.17
CA TYR A 409 -9.58 5.69 -16.56
C TYR A 409 -8.24 6.42 -16.45
N LEU A 410 -7.17 5.73 -15.99
CA LEU A 410 -5.83 6.32 -15.90
C LEU A 410 -5.31 6.76 -17.28
N LYS A 411 -5.52 5.94 -18.31
CA LYS A 411 -5.16 6.25 -19.71
C LYS A 411 -5.92 7.46 -20.25
N GLU A 412 -7.24 7.46 -20.11
CA GLU A 412 -8.13 8.52 -20.63
C GLU A 412 -7.87 9.88 -19.97
N ASN A 413 -7.39 9.88 -18.71
CA ASN A 413 -7.07 11.10 -17.98
C ASN A 413 -5.57 11.46 -18.02
N GLY A 414 -4.77 10.82 -18.88
CA GLY A 414 -3.38 11.16 -19.13
C GLY A 414 -2.40 10.84 -17.98
N TYR A 415 -2.79 9.93 -17.09
CA TYR A 415 -1.88 9.45 -16.04
C TYR A 415 -0.86 8.43 -16.57
N ILE A 416 -1.23 7.68 -17.62
CA ILE A 416 -0.41 6.65 -18.26
C ILE A 416 -0.60 6.65 -19.77
N GLU A 417 0.41 6.13 -20.51
CA GLU A 417 0.33 5.85 -21.95
C GLU A 417 0.23 4.33 -22.15
N LEU A 418 -0.96 3.77 -22.03
CA LEU A 418 -1.19 2.33 -22.07
C LEU A 418 -1.62 1.87 -23.47
N THR A 419 -0.90 0.91 -24.06
CA THR A 419 -1.32 0.22 -25.30
C THR A 419 -2.16 -1.00 -24.98
N ASP A 420 -3.02 -1.40 -25.92
CA ASP A 420 -3.87 -2.58 -25.74
C ASP A 420 -3.04 -3.87 -25.60
N ASP A 421 -1.90 -3.96 -26.30
CA ASP A 421 -0.96 -5.10 -26.18
C ASP A 421 -0.36 -5.22 -24.77
N ILE A 422 0.08 -4.10 -24.17
CA ILE A 422 0.61 -4.08 -22.79
C ILE A 422 -0.49 -4.43 -21.79
N LEU A 423 -1.70 -3.87 -21.96
CA LEU A 423 -2.86 -4.20 -21.12
C LEU A 423 -3.11 -5.71 -21.11
N LEU A 424 -3.30 -6.32 -22.27
CA LEU A 424 -3.63 -7.75 -22.39
C LEU A 424 -2.48 -8.66 -21.91
N LYS A 425 -1.23 -8.32 -22.21
CA LYS A 425 -0.07 -9.08 -21.71
C LYS A 425 0.09 -8.95 -20.21
N GLY A 426 -0.04 -7.76 -19.64
CA GLY A 426 0.06 -7.53 -18.21
C GLY A 426 -1.01 -8.28 -17.41
N LEU A 427 -2.25 -8.32 -17.91
CA LEU A 427 -3.33 -9.10 -17.32
C LEU A 427 -3.04 -10.62 -17.39
N LYS A 428 -2.59 -11.11 -18.53
CA LYS A 428 -2.27 -12.53 -18.74
C LYS A 428 -1.12 -13.02 -17.84
N GLU A 429 -0.11 -12.20 -17.65
CA GLU A 429 1.09 -12.54 -16.84
C GLU A 429 0.88 -12.35 -15.35
N ALA A 430 -0.22 -11.73 -14.91
CA ALA A 430 -0.52 -11.50 -13.51
C ALA A 430 -0.74 -12.83 -12.77
N MET A 431 0.09 -13.07 -11.75
CA MET A 431 -0.04 -14.22 -10.85
C MET A 431 -0.26 -13.73 -9.43
N TRP A 432 -1.17 -14.35 -8.70
CA TRP A 432 -1.46 -14.00 -7.31
C TRP A 432 -1.48 -15.25 -6.43
N GLN A 433 -0.53 -15.33 -5.50
CA GLN A 433 -0.35 -16.48 -4.63
C GLN A 433 -1.59 -16.72 -3.75
N GLY A 434 -1.95 -18.01 -3.56
CA GLY A 434 -3.09 -18.40 -2.76
C GLY A 434 -4.47 -18.04 -3.34
N ARG A 435 -4.56 -17.73 -4.64
CA ARG A 435 -5.81 -17.48 -5.37
C ARG A 435 -5.92 -18.39 -6.56
N PHE A 436 -6.49 -19.58 -6.32
CA PHE A 436 -6.57 -20.69 -7.26
C PHE A 436 -5.19 -21.04 -7.87
N GLU A 437 -4.19 -21.02 -7.01
CA GLU A 437 -2.79 -21.21 -7.37
C GLU A 437 -2.48 -22.69 -7.53
N VAL A 438 -1.96 -23.09 -8.68
CA VAL A 438 -1.49 -24.46 -8.93
C VAL A 438 -0.09 -24.60 -8.34
N LEU A 439 0.08 -25.42 -7.32
CA LEU A 439 1.37 -25.67 -6.67
C LEU A 439 2.09 -26.90 -7.23
N CYS A 440 1.34 -27.91 -7.68
CA CYS A 440 1.88 -29.14 -8.18
C CYS A 440 1.03 -29.63 -9.36
N GLN A 441 1.70 -30.20 -10.38
CA GLN A 441 1.03 -30.75 -11.58
C GLN A 441 0.73 -32.25 -11.45
N HIS A 442 1.52 -32.97 -10.64
CA HIS A 442 1.41 -34.40 -10.44
C HIS A 442 1.75 -34.76 -8.97
N PRO A 443 0.76 -34.92 -8.09
CA PRO A 443 -0.70 -34.73 -8.30
C PRO A 443 -1.06 -33.28 -8.57
N TYR A 444 -2.27 -33.05 -9.12
CA TYR A 444 -2.70 -31.69 -9.42
C TYR A 444 -3.25 -31.01 -8.15
N ILE A 445 -2.43 -30.19 -7.52
CA ILE A 445 -2.76 -29.52 -6.25
C ILE A 445 -2.98 -28.02 -6.49
N ILE A 446 -4.16 -27.56 -6.11
CA ILE A 446 -4.59 -26.16 -6.20
C ILE A 446 -4.88 -25.64 -4.80
N ILE A 447 -4.35 -24.45 -4.48
CA ILE A 447 -4.68 -23.74 -3.23
C ILE A 447 -5.52 -22.50 -3.52
N ASP A 448 -6.52 -22.25 -2.65
CA ASP A 448 -7.37 -21.06 -2.74
C ASP A 448 -7.74 -20.50 -1.36
N GLY A 449 -7.60 -19.20 -1.18
CA GLY A 449 -7.85 -18.50 0.07
C GLY A 449 -9.31 -18.09 0.30
N ALA A 450 -10.30 -18.76 -0.28
CA ALA A 450 -11.71 -18.57 0.05
C ALA A 450 -11.95 -18.84 1.53
N HIS A 451 -12.57 -17.89 2.25
CA HIS A 451 -12.71 -17.94 3.72
C HIS A 451 -14.00 -17.31 4.25
N ASN A 452 -14.92 -16.97 3.36
CA ASN A 452 -16.29 -16.54 3.66
C ASN A 452 -17.24 -17.17 2.64
N LYS A 453 -18.54 -17.05 2.87
CA LYS A 453 -19.57 -17.69 2.04
C LYS A 453 -19.46 -17.31 0.57
N GLU A 454 -19.38 -16.01 0.27
CA GLU A 454 -19.31 -15.51 -1.11
C GLU A 454 -18.01 -15.92 -1.81
N GLY A 455 -16.87 -15.90 -1.08
CA GLY A 455 -15.60 -16.41 -1.58
C GLY A 455 -15.64 -17.90 -1.87
N MET A 456 -16.28 -18.68 -1.00
CA MET A 456 -16.44 -20.12 -1.20
C MET A 456 -17.40 -20.44 -2.35
N GLU A 457 -18.42 -19.62 -2.58
CA GLU A 457 -19.29 -19.75 -3.75
C GLU A 457 -18.54 -19.49 -5.07
N ALA A 458 -17.70 -18.45 -5.10
CA ALA A 458 -16.83 -18.16 -6.23
C ALA A 458 -15.81 -19.28 -6.49
N PHE A 459 -15.24 -19.84 -5.43
CA PHE A 459 -14.41 -21.04 -5.48
C PHE A 459 -15.17 -22.23 -6.06
N TYR A 460 -16.37 -22.55 -5.53
CA TYR A 460 -17.23 -23.62 -6.01
C TYR A 460 -17.49 -23.50 -7.52
N GLN A 461 -17.86 -22.31 -8.01
CA GLN A 461 -18.11 -22.09 -9.43
C GLN A 461 -16.88 -22.36 -10.30
N SER A 462 -15.66 -22.13 -9.77
CA SER A 462 -14.40 -22.41 -10.45
C SER A 462 -13.97 -23.88 -10.36
N ALA A 463 -14.29 -24.55 -9.25
CA ALA A 463 -13.87 -25.93 -8.97
C ALA A 463 -14.78 -27.00 -9.60
N ARG A 464 -16.08 -26.71 -9.82
CA ARG A 464 -17.08 -27.71 -10.27
C ARG A 464 -16.85 -28.33 -11.64
N LYS A 465 -15.92 -27.79 -12.42
CA LYS A 465 -15.52 -28.36 -13.73
C LYS A 465 -14.58 -29.56 -13.61
N TYR A 466 -13.92 -29.71 -12.45
CA TYR A 466 -13.01 -30.82 -12.21
C TYR A 466 -13.76 -32.08 -11.76
N SER A 467 -13.14 -33.22 -11.94
CA SER A 467 -13.63 -34.54 -11.51
C SER A 467 -12.61 -35.21 -10.60
N ASN A 468 -13.05 -36.21 -9.83
CA ASN A 468 -12.22 -36.91 -8.87
C ASN A 468 -11.51 -35.93 -7.90
N ILE A 469 -12.31 -35.13 -7.19
CA ILE A 469 -11.88 -34.07 -6.32
C ILE A 469 -11.66 -34.58 -4.91
N LYS A 470 -10.51 -34.24 -4.31
CA LYS A 470 -10.25 -34.30 -2.86
C LYS A 470 -10.11 -32.91 -2.31
N ILE A 471 -10.68 -32.63 -1.13
CA ILE A 471 -10.60 -31.32 -0.48
C ILE A 471 -9.95 -31.45 0.90
N ILE A 472 -8.97 -30.59 1.18
CA ILE A 472 -8.41 -30.37 2.52
C ILE A 472 -8.85 -28.98 2.97
N PHE A 473 -9.57 -28.93 4.09
CA PHE A 473 -10.21 -27.71 4.57
C PHE A 473 -9.81 -27.37 6.01
N SER A 474 -9.52 -26.11 6.26
CA SER A 474 -9.39 -25.58 7.62
C SER A 474 -9.73 -24.09 7.64
N ALA A 475 -10.39 -23.62 8.69
CA ALA A 475 -10.95 -22.28 8.76
C ALA A 475 -10.79 -21.64 10.14
N LEU A 476 -11.10 -20.35 10.24
CA LEU A 476 -11.11 -19.59 11.49
C LEU A 476 -12.48 -19.71 12.19
N ARG A 477 -12.49 -19.57 13.53
CA ARG A 477 -13.70 -19.71 14.38
C ARG A 477 -14.76 -18.65 14.14
N ASP A 478 -14.35 -17.47 13.65
CA ASP A 478 -15.21 -16.32 13.40
C ASP A 478 -15.86 -16.34 12.00
N LYS A 479 -15.71 -17.44 11.26
CA LYS A 479 -16.28 -17.57 9.91
C LYS A 479 -17.47 -18.54 9.91
N ASP A 480 -18.39 -18.34 8.96
CA ASP A 480 -19.50 -19.27 8.73
C ASP A 480 -18.99 -20.56 8.05
N THR A 481 -18.35 -21.40 8.88
CA THR A 481 -17.76 -22.67 8.44
C THR A 481 -18.82 -23.65 7.96
N HIS A 482 -20.07 -23.57 8.48
CA HIS A 482 -21.18 -24.43 8.08
C HIS A 482 -21.55 -24.17 6.61
N ALA A 483 -21.84 -22.93 6.23
CA ALA A 483 -22.19 -22.59 4.86
C ALA A 483 -21.04 -22.90 3.87
N MET A 484 -19.77 -22.76 4.32
CA MET A 484 -18.61 -23.11 3.50
C MET A 484 -18.52 -24.61 3.25
N LEU A 485 -18.69 -25.47 4.28
CA LEU A 485 -18.64 -26.92 4.14
C LEU A 485 -19.80 -27.46 3.31
N GLU A 486 -21.01 -26.91 3.43
CA GLU A 486 -22.13 -27.24 2.54
C GLU A 486 -21.81 -27.07 1.06
N LEU A 487 -21.06 -25.98 0.70
CA LEU A 487 -20.65 -25.75 -0.67
C LEU A 487 -19.57 -26.75 -1.12
N LEU A 488 -18.61 -27.07 -0.25
CA LEU A 488 -17.54 -28.03 -0.56
C LEU A 488 -18.09 -29.44 -0.78
N LEU A 489 -19.08 -29.87 0.03
CA LEU A 489 -19.73 -31.17 -0.09
C LEU A 489 -20.60 -31.31 -1.35
N LYS A 490 -20.97 -30.21 -2.02
CA LYS A 490 -21.55 -30.24 -3.38
C LYS A 490 -20.55 -30.60 -4.47
N LEU A 491 -19.24 -30.49 -4.19
CA LEU A 491 -18.17 -30.86 -5.13
C LEU A 491 -17.74 -32.31 -5.00
N THR A 492 -17.64 -32.81 -3.75
CA THR A 492 -17.13 -34.14 -3.45
C THR A 492 -17.47 -34.55 -2.02
N ASP A 493 -17.58 -35.88 -1.80
CA ASP A 493 -17.67 -36.46 -0.44
C ASP A 493 -16.28 -36.69 0.19
N ASP A 494 -15.18 -36.59 -0.59
CA ASP A 494 -13.79 -36.71 -0.10
C ASP A 494 -13.27 -35.39 0.46
N VAL A 495 -13.85 -34.98 1.59
CA VAL A 495 -13.46 -33.76 2.32
C VAL A 495 -12.77 -34.17 3.62
N THR A 496 -11.54 -33.67 3.82
CA THR A 496 -10.78 -33.84 5.08
C THR A 496 -10.65 -32.49 5.77
N VAL A 497 -11.08 -32.38 7.03
CA VAL A 497 -10.94 -31.20 7.87
C VAL A 497 -9.73 -31.32 8.77
N CYS A 498 -8.95 -30.23 8.90
CA CYS A 498 -7.67 -30.21 9.61
C CYS A 498 -7.59 -29.06 10.62
N GLU A 499 -6.58 -29.13 11.50
CA GLU A 499 -6.16 -28.04 12.37
C GLU A 499 -4.84 -27.43 11.88
N PHE A 500 -4.63 -26.15 12.18
CA PHE A 500 -3.35 -25.47 11.93
C PHE A 500 -2.98 -24.54 13.09
N ALA A 501 -1.69 -24.24 13.23
CA ALA A 501 -1.15 -23.47 14.34
C ALA A 501 -1.51 -21.98 14.20
N PHE A 502 -2.69 -21.59 14.69
CA PHE A 502 -3.14 -20.21 14.74
C PHE A 502 -4.18 -20.03 15.86
N HIS A 503 -4.06 -18.95 16.65
CA HIS A 503 -4.89 -18.73 17.84
C HIS A 503 -6.39 -18.63 17.55
N ARG A 504 -6.81 -18.28 16.34
CA ARG A 504 -8.20 -18.21 15.87
C ARG A 504 -8.63 -19.43 15.05
N ALA A 505 -7.77 -20.41 14.83
CA ALA A 505 -8.15 -21.60 14.06
C ALA A 505 -9.29 -22.37 14.74
N GLN A 506 -10.22 -22.90 13.95
CA GLN A 506 -11.25 -23.80 14.42
C GLN A 506 -10.67 -25.21 14.57
N SER A 507 -11.13 -25.97 15.58
CA SER A 507 -10.72 -27.35 15.73
C SER A 507 -11.35 -28.25 14.65
N ALA A 508 -10.64 -29.30 14.27
CA ALA A 508 -11.13 -30.24 13.24
C ALA A 508 -12.42 -30.95 13.64
N GLU A 509 -12.57 -31.30 14.94
CA GLU A 509 -13.80 -31.90 15.46
C GLU A 509 -14.98 -30.96 15.33
N LYS A 510 -14.79 -29.66 15.63
CA LYS A 510 -15.86 -28.67 15.51
C LYS A 510 -16.25 -28.42 14.06
N LEU A 511 -15.30 -28.48 13.13
CA LEU A 511 -15.59 -28.40 11.70
C LEU A 511 -16.40 -29.62 11.21
N ALA A 512 -16.16 -30.78 11.78
CA ALA A 512 -16.84 -32.05 11.42
C ALA A 512 -18.19 -32.28 12.11
N GLU A 513 -18.57 -31.45 13.09
CA GLU A 513 -19.68 -31.76 14.03
C GLU A 513 -20.99 -32.14 13.31
N ASP A 514 -21.34 -31.43 12.24
CA ASP A 514 -22.59 -31.61 11.51
C ASP A 514 -22.42 -32.24 10.12
N PHE A 515 -21.22 -32.69 9.77
CA PHE A 515 -20.88 -33.09 8.41
C PHE A 515 -20.16 -34.45 8.34
N PRO A 516 -20.49 -35.30 7.33
CA PRO A 516 -19.82 -36.59 7.12
C PRO A 516 -18.44 -36.42 6.47
N VAL A 517 -17.52 -35.70 7.12
CA VAL A 517 -16.18 -35.41 6.62
C VAL A 517 -15.11 -36.17 7.40
N LYS A 518 -13.96 -36.46 6.77
CA LYS A 518 -12.82 -37.06 7.45
C LYS A 518 -12.16 -36.04 8.36
N VAL A 519 -11.83 -36.43 9.59
CA VAL A 519 -11.04 -35.62 10.54
C VAL A 519 -9.60 -36.10 10.54
N GLU A 520 -8.68 -35.22 10.19
CA GLU A 520 -7.23 -35.41 10.38
C GLU A 520 -6.66 -34.14 11.00
N LYS A 521 -6.32 -34.19 12.29
CA LYS A 521 -5.84 -33.01 13.02
C LYS A 521 -4.55 -32.45 12.46
N ASP A 522 -3.65 -33.35 12.09
CA ASP A 522 -2.37 -32.98 11.49
C ASP A 522 -2.54 -32.71 9.99
N TRP A 523 -2.61 -31.45 9.61
CA TRP A 523 -2.77 -31.07 8.22
C TRP A 523 -1.61 -31.58 7.32
N LYS A 524 -0.39 -31.79 7.87
CA LYS A 524 0.73 -32.32 7.10
C LYS A 524 0.45 -33.73 6.63
N LYS A 525 -0.11 -34.57 7.51
CA LYS A 525 -0.52 -35.93 7.13
C LYS A 525 -1.62 -35.91 6.06
N ALA A 526 -2.60 -35.00 6.17
CA ALA A 526 -3.65 -34.89 5.16
C ALA A 526 -3.07 -34.47 3.80
N VAL A 527 -2.08 -33.55 3.78
CA VAL A 527 -1.38 -33.15 2.56
C VAL A 527 -0.50 -34.29 2.02
N ASP A 528 0.24 -35.03 2.87
CA ASP A 528 1.05 -36.17 2.45
C ASP A 528 0.20 -37.27 1.80
N GLU A 529 -0.97 -37.59 2.38
CA GLU A 529 -1.94 -38.50 1.76
C GLU A 529 -2.42 -38.01 0.39
N ALA A 530 -2.59 -36.69 0.24
CA ALA A 530 -3.04 -36.08 -1.00
C ALA A 530 -2.05 -36.21 -2.16
N PHE A 531 -0.75 -36.37 -1.90
CA PHE A 531 0.24 -36.63 -2.96
C PHE A 531 0.02 -37.96 -3.70
N SER A 532 -0.72 -38.89 -3.12
CA SER A 532 -1.11 -40.15 -3.77
C SER A 532 -2.43 -40.08 -4.55
N HIS A 533 -3.16 -38.95 -4.47
CA HIS A 533 -4.46 -38.79 -5.14
C HIS A 533 -4.31 -38.68 -6.65
N LYS A 534 -5.19 -39.39 -7.41
CA LYS A 534 -5.11 -39.43 -8.89
C LYS A 534 -5.99 -38.38 -9.59
N GLY A 535 -6.59 -37.48 -8.83
CA GLY A 535 -7.43 -36.39 -9.34
C GLY A 535 -6.89 -35.02 -8.96
N VAL A 536 -7.80 -34.10 -8.71
CA VAL A 536 -7.48 -32.74 -8.27
C VAL A 536 -7.62 -32.63 -6.76
N VAL A 537 -6.60 -32.08 -6.11
CA VAL A 537 -6.63 -31.77 -4.69
C VAL A 537 -6.81 -30.27 -4.51
N PHE A 538 -7.84 -29.87 -3.82
CA PHE A 538 -8.03 -28.49 -3.40
C PHE A 538 -7.70 -28.34 -1.90
N ILE A 539 -6.95 -27.26 -1.57
CA ILE A 539 -6.67 -26.89 -0.19
C ILE A 539 -7.17 -25.46 0.01
N THR A 540 -8.12 -25.27 0.96
CA THR A 540 -8.85 -24.01 1.09
C THR A 540 -9.37 -23.75 2.50
N GLY A 541 -10.00 -22.57 2.73
CA GLY A 541 -10.73 -22.19 3.94
C GLY A 541 -10.08 -21.06 4.75
N SER A 542 -8.77 -20.82 4.60
CA SER A 542 -8.11 -19.70 5.27
C SER A 542 -6.76 -19.38 4.64
N LEU A 543 -6.47 -18.10 4.38
CA LEU A 543 -5.12 -17.67 3.96
C LEU A 543 -4.04 -17.98 5.01
N TYR A 544 -4.38 -17.91 6.31
CA TYR A 544 -3.45 -18.29 7.39
C TYR A 544 -3.12 -19.78 7.38
N PHE A 545 -4.06 -20.62 6.95
CA PHE A 545 -3.81 -22.03 6.71
C PHE A 545 -2.89 -22.22 5.50
N LEU A 546 -3.22 -21.58 4.40
CA LEU A 546 -2.42 -21.64 3.17
C LEU A 546 -0.99 -21.12 3.37
N ALA A 547 -0.79 -20.17 4.26
CA ALA A 547 0.55 -19.67 4.63
C ALA A 547 1.47 -20.77 5.17
N GLN A 548 0.91 -21.78 5.84
CA GLN A 548 1.68 -22.93 6.35
C GLN A 548 1.79 -24.05 5.31
N VAL A 549 0.73 -24.28 4.55
CA VAL A 549 0.65 -25.35 3.55
C VAL A 549 1.52 -25.09 2.32
N ARG A 550 1.47 -23.88 1.80
CA ARG A 550 2.16 -23.50 0.56
C ARG A 550 3.68 -23.78 0.59
N PRO A 551 4.45 -23.27 1.57
CA PRO A 551 5.88 -23.57 1.64
C PRO A 551 6.17 -25.07 1.88
N TYR A 552 5.28 -25.78 2.58
CA TYR A 552 5.43 -27.21 2.80
C TYR A 552 5.36 -27.99 1.48
N ILE A 553 4.35 -27.71 0.63
CA ILE A 553 4.18 -28.36 -0.67
C ILE A 553 5.33 -28.00 -1.64
N LEU A 554 5.76 -26.75 -1.65
CA LEU A 554 6.84 -26.30 -2.54
C LEU A 554 8.22 -26.88 -2.18
N ASN A 555 8.39 -27.37 -0.95
CA ASN A 555 9.63 -28.00 -0.47
C ASN A 555 9.56 -29.54 -0.51
N HIS A 556 8.43 -30.14 -0.94
CA HIS A 556 8.21 -31.56 -1.08
C HIS A 556 8.60 -32.04 -2.47
#